data_890b4593859028b9217688df833c35fb
#
_entry.id   890b4593859028b9217688df833c35fb
#
_cell.length_a   1.000
_cell.length_b   1.000
_cell.length_c   1.000
_cell.angle_alpha   90.00
_cell.angle_beta   90.00
_cell.angle_gamma   90.00
#
_symmetry.space_group_name_H-M   'P 1'
#
loop_
_entity.id
_entity.type
_entity.pdbx_description
1 polymer ?
#
loop_
_entity_poly.entity_id
_entity_poly.type
_entity_poly.pdbx_seq_one_letter_code
_entity_poly.pdbx_strand_id
1 'polypeptide(L)'
;VMADGEFSYDELAINWGQTTKWVKQRVALAELSKKVKAAFRNNEFGIGIAQLFTNVNKDTQDKLYDECHGYFDYDDIQRMIGQVRLLRSEVIIPEKHKLFKSIDFDGDLFSDAQYVADMKQYMPLAVQFIEEKQKYYKRLYKECVVIDTYPQEVKGLLKNKDQVYEH
;
A
#
# COMPACT_ATOMS: atom_id res chain seq x y z
N VAL A 1 -14.83 20.49 -7.43
CA VAL A 1 -15.58 21.64 -6.89
C VAL A 1 -14.93 22.18 -5.61
N MET A 2 -13.68 21.80 -5.34
CA MET A 2 -12.87 22.36 -4.25
C MET A 2 -11.68 23.17 -4.82
N ALA A 3 -11.82 23.72 -6.01
CA ALA A 3 -10.73 24.45 -6.68
C ALA A 3 -10.45 25.82 -6.07
N ASP A 4 -11.32 26.39 -5.25
CA ASP A 4 -11.22 27.77 -4.81
C ASP A 4 -11.16 27.99 -3.28
N GLY A 5 -10.94 26.95 -2.48
CA GLY A 5 -10.61 27.12 -1.06
C GLY A 5 -11.69 27.74 -0.15
N GLU A 6 -12.95 27.76 -0.58
CA GLU A 6 -14.00 28.43 0.19
C GLU A 6 -14.59 27.63 1.35
N PHE A 7 -14.47 26.28 1.36
CA PHE A 7 -15.06 25.45 2.42
C PHE A 7 -14.12 24.32 2.86
N SER A 8 -13.98 24.15 4.17
CA SER A 8 -13.33 22.98 4.75
C SER A 8 -14.22 21.72 4.63
N TYR A 9 -13.60 20.53 4.75
CA TYR A 9 -14.36 19.26 4.77
C TYR A 9 -15.40 19.22 5.90
N ASP A 10 -15.10 19.85 7.04
CA ASP A 10 -15.98 19.87 8.20
C ASP A 10 -17.19 20.79 7.95
N GLU A 11 -16.99 21.95 7.35
CA GLU A 11 -18.09 22.85 6.94
C GLU A 11 -19.01 22.19 5.92
N LEU A 12 -18.45 21.51 4.92
CA LEU A 12 -19.26 20.76 3.95
C LEU A 12 -20.04 19.62 4.61
N ALA A 13 -19.43 18.92 5.56
CA ALA A 13 -20.08 17.85 6.31
C ALA A 13 -21.30 18.38 7.10
N ILE A 14 -21.14 19.51 7.78
CA ILE A 14 -22.21 20.19 8.54
C ILE A 14 -23.33 20.61 7.58
N ASN A 15 -22.98 21.28 6.48
CA ASN A 15 -23.96 21.80 5.51
C ASN A 15 -24.81 20.70 4.86
N TRP A 16 -24.24 19.50 4.69
CA TRP A 16 -24.92 18.36 4.06
C TRP A 16 -25.49 17.36 5.06
N GLY A 17 -25.33 17.60 6.36
CA GLY A 17 -25.79 16.67 7.40
C GLY A 17 -25.08 15.32 7.31
N GLN A 18 -23.82 15.31 6.89
CA GLN A 18 -23.01 14.11 6.67
C GLN A 18 -21.77 14.13 7.57
N THR A 19 -21.02 13.02 7.60
CA THR A 19 -19.75 12.96 8.32
C THR A 19 -18.61 13.53 7.45
N THR A 20 -17.56 14.08 8.09
CA THR A 20 -16.34 14.50 7.40
C THR A 20 -15.72 13.37 6.59
N LYS A 21 -15.76 12.12 7.12
CA LYS A 21 -15.30 10.92 6.39
C LYS A 21 -16.08 10.73 5.09
N TRP A 22 -17.41 10.87 5.12
CA TRP A 22 -18.25 10.75 3.93
C TRP A 22 -17.88 11.79 2.87
N VAL A 23 -17.66 13.06 3.28
CA VAL A 23 -17.27 14.13 2.34
C VAL A 23 -15.92 13.81 1.69
N LYS A 24 -14.91 13.44 2.50
CA LYS A 24 -13.58 13.05 2.00
C LYS A 24 -13.66 11.90 0.99
N GLN A 25 -14.49 10.89 1.26
CA GLN A 25 -14.70 9.77 0.34
C GLN A 25 -15.28 10.21 -1.01
N ARG A 26 -16.25 11.15 -1.02
CA ARG A 26 -16.82 11.69 -2.26
C ARG A 26 -15.80 12.52 -3.05
N VAL A 27 -15.00 13.31 -2.35
CA VAL A 27 -13.92 14.07 -2.99
C VAL A 27 -12.88 13.14 -3.59
N ALA A 28 -12.47 12.08 -2.87
CA ALA A 28 -11.52 11.09 -3.39
C ALA A 28 -12.02 10.44 -4.70
N LEU A 29 -13.31 10.05 -4.76
CA LEU A 29 -13.90 9.54 -6.01
C LEU A 29 -13.95 10.60 -7.13
N ALA A 30 -14.11 11.88 -6.77
CA ALA A 30 -14.08 12.97 -7.73
C ALA A 30 -12.65 13.22 -8.26
N GLU A 31 -11.62 12.82 -7.52
CA GLU A 31 -10.21 12.94 -7.89
C GLU A 31 -9.65 11.76 -8.71
N LEU A 32 -10.47 10.76 -9.02
CA LEU A 32 -10.07 9.69 -9.94
C LEU A 32 -9.55 10.26 -11.26
N SER A 33 -8.66 9.53 -11.95
CA SER A 33 -8.18 9.90 -13.27
C SER A 33 -9.33 10.08 -14.26
N LYS A 34 -9.12 10.82 -15.33
CA LYS A 34 -10.16 11.01 -16.36
C LYS A 34 -10.64 9.68 -16.95
N LYS A 35 -9.71 8.76 -17.16
CA LYS A 35 -9.93 7.45 -17.74
C LYS A 35 -10.77 6.56 -16.81
N VAL A 36 -10.32 6.37 -15.58
CA VAL A 36 -11.00 5.57 -14.55
C VAL A 36 -12.38 6.16 -14.22
N LYS A 37 -12.49 7.50 -14.17
CA LYS A 37 -13.77 8.18 -13.96
C LYS A 37 -14.75 7.97 -15.10
N ALA A 38 -14.28 7.98 -16.35
CA ALA A 38 -15.12 7.70 -17.51
C ALA A 38 -15.63 6.25 -17.49
N ALA A 39 -14.75 5.29 -17.23
CA ALA A 39 -15.11 3.88 -17.10
C ALA A 39 -16.13 3.63 -15.98
N PHE A 40 -15.94 4.26 -14.80
CA PHE A 40 -16.90 4.18 -13.70
C PHE A 40 -18.27 4.75 -14.08
N ARG A 41 -18.32 5.88 -14.81
CA ARG A 41 -19.58 6.48 -15.31
C ARG A 41 -20.25 5.60 -16.36
N ASN A 42 -19.49 4.85 -17.14
CA ASN A 42 -19.99 3.89 -18.13
C ASN A 42 -20.44 2.55 -17.49
N ASN A 43 -20.38 2.43 -16.15
CA ASN A 43 -20.69 1.21 -15.41
C ASN A 43 -19.80 0.01 -15.78
N GLU A 44 -18.56 0.23 -16.19
CA GLU A 44 -17.62 -0.85 -16.47
C GLU A 44 -17.23 -1.61 -15.19
N PHE A 45 -17.30 -0.94 -14.04
CA PHE A 45 -17.11 -1.52 -12.72
C PHE A 45 -17.92 -0.77 -11.65
N GLY A 46 -18.11 -1.44 -10.50
CA GLY A 46 -18.86 -0.90 -9.38
C GLY A 46 -18.04 0.03 -8.47
N ILE A 47 -18.75 0.66 -7.51
CA ILE A 47 -18.17 1.63 -6.58
C ILE A 47 -17.02 1.04 -5.75
N GLY A 48 -17.06 -0.25 -5.37
CA GLY A 48 -15.99 -0.89 -4.62
C GLY A 48 -14.65 -0.84 -5.34
N ILE A 49 -14.66 -1.08 -6.65
CA ILE A 49 -13.46 -0.99 -7.50
C ILE A 49 -13.02 0.46 -7.67
N ALA A 50 -13.96 1.40 -7.89
CA ALA A 50 -13.64 2.82 -7.94
C ALA A 50 -12.94 3.30 -6.65
N GLN A 51 -13.36 2.79 -5.50
CA GLN A 51 -12.74 3.08 -4.21
C GLN A 51 -11.30 2.56 -4.13
N LEU A 52 -11.02 1.35 -4.65
CA LEU A 52 -9.65 0.83 -4.69
C LEU A 52 -8.72 1.74 -5.48
N PHE A 53 -9.16 2.23 -6.63
CA PHE A 53 -8.35 3.14 -7.45
C PHE A 53 -7.97 4.44 -6.73
N THR A 54 -8.75 4.91 -5.74
CA THR A 54 -8.40 6.12 -4.98
C THR A 54 -7.15 5.98 -4.12
N ASN A 55 -6.70 4.74 -3.88
CA ASN A 55 -5.51 4.45 -3.07
C ASN A 55 -4.19 4.70 -3.81
N VAL A 56 -4.22 5.00 -5.10
CA VAL A 56 -3.03 5.25 -5.92
C VAL A 56 -3.16 6.56 -6.69
N ASN A 57 -2.03 7.13 -7.12
CA ASN A 57 -2.02 8.36 -7.92
C ASN A 57 -2.59 8.12 -9.33
N LYS A 58 -2.95 9.21 -10.03
CA LYS A 58 -3.66 9.18 -11.33
C LYS A 58 -2.91 8.41 -12.42
N ASP A 59 -1.59 8.51 -12.46
CA ASP A 59 -0.77 7.79 -13.45
C ASP A 59 -0.79 6.28 -13.19
N THR A 60 -0.76 5.89 -11.92
CA THR A 60 -0.88 4.48 -11.52
C THR A 60 -2.30 3.96 -11.74
N GLN A 61 -3.33 4.79 -11.50
CA GLN A 61 -4.72 4.44 -11.82
C GLN A 61 -4.88 4.08 -13.30
N ASP A 62 -4.34 4.90 -14.19
CA ASP A 62 -4.43 4.67 -15.63
C ASP A 62 -3.70 3.39 -16.07
N LYS A 63 -2.52 3.11 -15.49
CA LYS A 63 -1.78 1.87 -15.75
C LYS A 63 -2.55 0.63 -15.28
N LEU A 64 -3.02 0.65 -14.05
CA LEU A 64 -3.80 -0.47 -13.47
C LEU A 64 -5.08 -0.71 -14.27
N TYR A 65 -5.76 0.35 -14.71
CA TYR A 65 -6.93 0.22 -15.56
C TYR A 65 -6.61 -0.49 -16.89
N ASP A 66 -5.49 -0.12 -17.53
CA ASP A 66 -5.05 -0.75 -18.79
C ASP A 66 -4.68 -2.23 -18.57
N GLU A 67 -4.04 -2.55 -17.45
CA GLU A 67 -3.67 -3.91 -17.09
C GLU A 67 -4.87 -4.82 -16.82
N CYS A 68 -6.02 -4.26 -16.43
CA CYS A 68 -7.25 -5.02 -16.23
C CYS A 68 -7.87 -5.54 -17.55
N HIS A 69 -7.49 -4.98 -18.70
CA HIS A 69 -8.01 -5.40 -20.03
C HIS A 69 -9.54 -5.54 -20.11
N GLY A 70 -10.28 -4.70 -19.39
CA GLY A 70 -11.75 -4.73 -19.31
C GLY A 70 -12.33 -5.76 -18.36
N TYR A 71 -11.51 -6.53 -17.65
CA TYR A 71 -11.94 -7.43 -16.58
C TYR A 71 -11.56 -6.83 -15.23
N PHE A 72 -12.56 -6.44 -14.44
CA PHE A 72 -12.39 -5.75 -13.18
C PHE A 72 -12.81 -6.66 -12.01
N ASP A 73 -11.86 -7.41 -11.47
CA ASP A 73 -12.01 -8.20 -10.26
C ASP A 73 -11.46 -7.44 -9.05
N TYR A 74 -12.16 -7.49 -7.92
CA TYR A 74 -11.79 -6.74 -6.72
C TYR A 74 -10.47 -7.23 -6.12
N ASP A 75 -10.30 -8.55 -6.00
CA ASP A 75 -9.12 -9.16 -5.37
C ASP A 75 -7.88 -8.99 -6.26
N ASP A 76 -8.06 -9.09 -7.57
CA ASP A 76 -6.98 -8.85 -8.53
C ASP A 76 -6.48 -7.42 -8.47
N ILE A 77 -7.39 -6.43 -8.48
CA ILE A 77 -7.02 -5.01 -8.39
C ILE A 77 -6.40 -4.70 -7.02
N GLN A 78 -6.92 -5.26 -5.94
CA GLN A 78 -6.34 -5.09 -4.61
C GLN A 78 -4.92 -5.66 -4.55
N ARG A 79 -4.66 -6.82 -5.16
CA ARG A 79 -3.33 -7.41 -5.27
C ARG A 79 -2.39 -6.55 -6.10
N MET A 80 -2.85 -6.02 -7.24
CA MET A 80 -2.05 -5.11 -8.08
C MET A 80 -1.68 -3.83 -7.33
N ILE A 81 -2.62 -3.26 -6.56
CA ILE A 81 -2.35 -2.10 -5.70
C ILE A 81 -1.32 -2.46 -4.62
N GLY A 82 -1.40 -3.65 -4.01
CA GLY A 82 -0.43 -4.16 -3.06
C GLY A 82 1.00 -4.28 -3.62
N GLN A 83 1.15 -4.46 -4.94
CA GLN A 83 2.48 -4.45 -5.59
C GLN A 83 3.10 -3.05 -5.70
N VAL A 84 2.29 -1.99 -5.65
CA VAL A 84 2.75 -0.59 -5.76
C VAL A 84 2.65 0.17 -4.44
N ARG A 85 1.93 -0.36 -3.45
CA ARG A 85 1.80 0.18 -2.09
C ARG A 85 2.00 -0.91 -1.06
N LEU A 86 2.87 -0.67 -0.08
CA LEU A 86 3.15 -1.61 0.99
C LEU A 86 2.17 -1.38 2.15
N LEU A 87 1.45 -2.43 2.55
CA LEU A 87 0.60 -2.41 3.74
C LEU A 87 1.45 -2.29 5.01
N ARG A 88 0.91 -1.61 6.04
CA ARG A 88 1.56 -1.52 7.36
C ARG A 88 1.86 -2.90 7.96
N SER A 89 0.98 -3.88 7.76
CA SER A 89 1.16 -5.25 8.22
C SER A 89 2.29 -6.02 7.50
N GLU A 90 2.71 -5.53 6.33
CA GLU A 90 3.76 -6.15 5.50
C GLU A 90 5.13 -5.48 5.70
N VAL A 91 5.18 -4.43 6.54
CA VAL A 91 6.44 -3.75 6.87
C VAL A 91 7.35 -4.71 7.62
N ILE A 92 8.57 -4.93 7.09
CA ILE A 92 9.54 -5.84 7.68
C ILE A 92 10.13 -5.34 9.02
N ILE A 93 10.00 -4.04 9.32
CA ILE A 93 10.49 -3.43 10.55
C ILE A 93 9.42 -3.59 11.63
N PRO A 94 9.68 -4.33 12.72
CA PRO A 94 8.72 -4.52 13.79
C PRO A 94 8.30 -3.20 14.44
N GLU A 95 7.04 -3.07 14.85
CA GLU A 95 6.50 -1.84 15.48
C GLU A 95 7.27 -1.37 16.72
N LYS A 96 7.87 -2.31 17.46
CA LYS A 96 8.70 -2.02 18.64
C LYS A 96 10.11 -1.51 18.29
N HIS A 97 10.51 -1.58 17.03
CA HIS A 97 11.84 -1.16 16.61
C HIS A 97 11.92 0.37 16.49
N LYS A 98 13.09 0.96 16.84
CA LYS A 98 13.30 2.42 16.80
C LYS A 98 13.02 3.04 15.41
N LEU A 99 13.38 2.32 14.32
CA LEU A 99 13.18 2.77 12.94
C LEU A 99 11.71 2.81 12.53
N PHE A 100 10.84 2.02 13.16
CA PHE A 100 9.41 1.99 12.83
C PHE A 100 8.73 3.35 13.05
N LYS A 101 9.18 4.10 14.06
CA LYS A 101 8.66 5.45 14.36
C LYS A 101 8.93 6.49 13.27
N SER A 102 9.88 6.20 12.38
CA SER A 102 10.25 7.06 11.26
C SER A 102 9.50 6.69 9.97
N ILE A 103 8.58 5.75 10.02
CA ILE A 103 7.76 5.36 8.88
C ILE A 103 6.43 6.10 8.97
N ASP A 104 6.12 6.88 7.94
CA ASP A 104 4.83 7.53 7.82
C ASP A 104 3.84 6.61 7.13
N PHE A 105 2.60 6.61 7.60
CA PHE A 105 1.52 5.78 7.09
C PHE A 105 0.33 6.63 6.66
N ASP A 106 -0.20 6.35 5.47
CA ASP A 106 -1.46 6.90 4.99
C ASP A 106 -2.59 5.90 5.27
N GLY A 107 -3.72 6.40 5.76
CA GLY A 107 -4.92 5.60 5.93
C GLY A 107 -5.70 5.48 4.61
N ASP A 108 -6.34 4.33 4.41
CA ASP A 108 -7.37 4.19 3.38
C ASP A 108 -8.66 4.90 3.85
N LEU A 109 -9.27 5.68 2.97
CA LEU A 109 -10.52 6.39 3.28
C LEU A 109 -11.74 5.45 3.38
N PHE A 110 -11.67 4.25 2.80
CA PHE A 110 -12.79 3.32 2.67
C PHE A 110 -12.67 2.08 3.57
N SER A 111 -11.47 1.81 4.09
CA SER A 111 -11.19 0.72 5.03
C SER A 111 -10.32 1.21 6.20
N ASP A 112 -9.96 0.30 7.10
CA ASP A 112 -9.01 0.59 8.18
C ASP A 112 -7.55 0.26 7.78
N ALA A 113 -7.32 -0.07 6.50
CA ALA A 113 -5.99 -0.35 5.99
C ALA A 113 -5.09 0.89 6.06
N GLN A 114 -3.83 0.66 6.39
CA GLN A 114 -2.78 1.68 6.39
C GLN A 114 -1.66 1.23 5.45
N TYR A 115 -1.13 2.17 4.68
CA TYR A 115 -0.07 1.93 3.71
C TYR A 115 1.12 2.83 4.03
N VAL A 116 2.32 2.38 3.69
CA VAL A 116 3.51 3.24 3.74
C VAL A 116 3.30 4.44 2.82
N ALA A 117 3.40 5.65 3.39
CA ALA A 117 3.12 6.89 2.68
C ALA A 117 4.16 7.19 1.60
N ASP A 118 5.44 6.96 1.89
CA ASP A 118 6.56 7.18 0.96
C ASP A 118 7.53 5.99 0.95
N MET A 119 7.49 5.21 -0.12
CA MET A 119 8.40 4.09 -0.34
C MET A 119 9.86 4.51 -0.47
N LYS A 120 10.15 5.74 -0.96
CA LYS A 120 11.53 6.24 -1.05
C LYS A 120 12.13 6.52 0.32
N GLN A 121 11.30 6.93 1.27
CA GLN A 121 11.70 7.11 2.67
C GLN A 121 11.82 5.75 3.39
N TYR A 122 10.90 4.84 3.12
CA TYR A 122 10.88 3.52 3.76
C TYR A 122 12.05 2.62 3.35
N MET A 123 12.40 2.56 2.06
CA MET A 123 13.43 1.64 1.55
C MET A 123 14.79 1.77 2.26
N PRO A 124 15.35 2.97 2.52
CA PRO A 124 16.57 3.11 3.29
C PRO A 124 16.46 2.57 4.73
N LEU A 125 15.30 2.75 5.38
CA LEU A 125 15.05 2.23 6.73
C LEU A 125 15.00 0.71 6.74
N ALA A 126 14.36 0.11 5.73
CA ALA A 126 14.30 -1.34 5.55
C ALA A 126 15.70 -1.94 5.33
N VAL A 127 16.51 -1.32 4.48
CA VAL A 127 17.91 -1.73 4.27
C VAL A 127 18.72 -1.64 5.56
N GLN A 128 18.63 -0.53 6.29
CA GLN A 128 19.29 -0.36 7.58
C GLN A 128 18.88 -1.45 8.58
N PHE A 129 17.60 -1.78 8.66
CA PHE A 129 17.11 -2.85 9.53
C PHE A 129 17.69 -4.21 9.15
N ILE A 130 17.70 -4.55 7.85
CA ILE A 130 18.29 -5.80 7.34
C ILE A 130 19.78 -5.88 7.70
N GLU A 131 20.53 -4.78 7.53
CA GLU A 131 21.96 -4.73 7.88
C GLU A 131 22.18 -4.90 9.39
N GLU A 132 21.36 -4.28 10.24
CA GLU A 132 21.42 -4.45 11.70
C GLU A 132 21.16 -5.92 12.07
N LYS A 133 20.17 -6.57 11.46
CA LYS A 133 19.87 -8.01 11.63
C LYS A 133 21.00 -8.90 11.13
N GLN A 134 21.53 -8.62 9.95
CA GLN A 134 22.65 -9.39 9.40
C GLN A 134 23.90 -9.32 10.30
N LYS A 135 24.23 -8.14 10.86
CA LYS A 135 25.34 -7.99 11.83
C LYS A 135 25.10 -8.80 13.10
N TYR A 136 23.86 -8.86 13.58
CA TYR A 136 23.50 -9.66 14.74
C TYR A 136 23.68 -11.15 14.45
N TYR A 137 23.15 -11.66 13.33
CA TYR A 137 23.23 -13.08 12.98
C TYR A 137 24.64 -13.54 12.62
N LYS A 138 25.47 -12.70 11.99
CA LYS A 138 26.89 -13.00 11.73
C LYS A 138 27.72 -13.24 13.02
N ARG A 139 27.24 -12.79 14.18
CA ARG A 139 27.87 -13.10 15.47
C ARG A 139 27.46 -14.46 16.02
N LEU A 140 26.29 -14.95 15.61
CA LEU A 140 25.73 -16.21 16.11
C LEU A 140 26.00 -17.38 15.18
N TYR A 141 26.09 -17.12 13.89
CA TYR A 141 26.21 -18.14 12.85
C TYR A 141 27.44 -17.91 11.98
N LYS A 142 28.05 -19.04 11.55
CA LYS A 142 29.27 -19.03 10.72
C LYS A 142 29.05 -18.39 9.36
N GLU A 143 27.85 -18.59 8.80
CA GLU A 143 27.41 -17.99 7.54
C GLU A 143 26.02 -17.33 7.70
N CYS A 144 25.85 -16.17 7.12
CA CYS A 144 24.59 -15.44 7.11
C CYS A 144 24.41 -14.78 5.74
N VAL A 145 23.38 -15.20 5.01
CA VAL A 145 23.05 -14.68 3.68
C VAL A 145 21.68 -14.01 3.74
N VAL A 146 21.57 -12.81 3.18
CA VAL A 146 20.29 -12.15 2.96
C VAL A 146 19.73 -12.67 1.65
N ILE A 147 18.50 -13.19 1.70
CA ILE A 147 17.78 -13.72 0.54
C ILE A 147 16.60 -12.80 0.30
N ASP A 148 16.57 -12.10 -0.81
CA ASP A 148 15.49 -11.20 -1.24
C ASP A 148 14.38 -11.92 -2.00
N THR A 149 14.71 -13.09 -2.57
CA THR A 149 13.78 -13.99 -3.24
C THR A 149 14.08 -15.43 -2.82
N TYR A 150 13.12 -16.34 -2.94
CA TYR A 150 13.34 -17.78 -2.76
C TYR A 150 13.85 -18.44 -4.07
N PRO A 151 15.15 -18.47 -4.36
CA PRO A 151 15.66 -19.23 -5.49
C PRO A 151 15.34 -20.71 -5.30
N GLN A 152 15.04 -21.43 -6.38
CA GLN A 152 14.78 -22.88 -6.32
C GLN A 152 15.93 -23.66 -5.65
N GLU A 153 17.15 -23.16 -5.76
CA GLU A 153 18.36 -23.70 -5.15
C GLU A 153 18.34 -23.69 -3.61
N VAL A 154 17.70 -22.68 -3.01
CA VAL A 154 17.56 -22.55 -1.54
C VAL A 154 16.57 -23.56 -0.98
N LYS A 155 15.54 -23.98 -1.74
CA LYS A 155 14.61 -25.03 -1.30
C LYS A 155 15.30 -26.36 -0.97
N GLY A 156 16.45 -26.64 -1.59
CA GLY A 156 17.28 -27.81 -1.29
C GLY A 156 18.03 -27.70 0.05
N LEU A 157 18.50 -26.50 0.37
CA LEU A 157 19.24 -26.23 1.61
C LEU A 157 18.33 -26.20 2.84
N LEU A 158 17.07 -25.77 2.67
CA LEU A 158 16.07 -25.66 3.74
C LEU A 158 15.54 -27.01 4.25
N LYS A 159 15.93 -28.13 3.66
CA LYS A 159 15.59 -29.48 4.14
C LYS A 159 16.42 -29.95 5.32
N ASN A 160 17.51 -29.29 5.68
CA ASN A 160 18.33 -29.62 6.85
C ASN A 160 17.80 -28.90 8.09
N LYS A 161 17.49 -29.67 9.13
CA LYS A 161 16.69 -29.35 10.31
C LYS A 161 17.22 -28.27 11.28
N ASP A 162 18.34 -27.63 11.00
CA ASP A 162 18.98 -26.66 11.90
C ASP A 162 18.83 -25.20 11.49
N GLN A 163 17.76 -24.89 10.74
CA GLN A 163 17.53 -23.54 10.22
C GLN A 163 16.45 -22.82 11.02
N VAL A 164 16.83 -21.69 11.58
CA VAL A 164 15.93 -20.79 12.31
C VAL A 164 15.22 -19.90 11.30
N TYR A 165 13.89 -19.99 11.26
CA TYR A 165 13.04 -19.08 10.53
C TYR A 165 12.56 -17.99 11.47
N GLU A 166 12.85 -16.73 11.18
CA GLU A 166 12.10 -15.60 11.72
C GLU A 166 11.16 -15.09 10.61
N HIS A 167 9.88 -15.12 10.89
CA HIS A 167 8.83 -14.52 10.07
C HIS A 167 8.67 -13.05 10.42
#